data_9428c59c0581f0bda1b719d96d141c2e
#
_entry.id   9428c59c0581f0bda1b719d96d141c2e
#
_cell.length_a   1.000
_cell.length_b   1.000
_cell.length_c   1.000
_cell.angle_alpha   90.00
_cell.angle_beta   90.00
_cell.angle_gamma   90.00
#
_symmetry.space_group_name_H-M   'P 1'
#
loop_
_entity.id
_entity.type
_entity.pdbx_description
1 polymer ?
#
loop_
_entity_poly.entity_id
_entity_poly.type
_entity_poly.pdbx_seq_one_letter_code
_entity_poly.pdbx_strand_id
1 'polypeptide(L)'
;EDEFVLSFHDINPQKKIHALIIPKGRYIDLDDFSQNASVNEIVGLIKGINIVAKKLGISADEGKGYRALSNISDHGGQEVPQLHFHLFGGEKVGKMVS
;
A
#
# COMPACT_ATOMS: atom_id res chain seq x y z
N GLU A 1 0.23 7.45 10.84
CA GLU A 1 -1.02 8.04 10.34
C GLU A 1 -0.79 9.48 9.90
N ASP A 2 -1.35 9.87 8.77
CA ASP A 2 -1.36 11.27 8.36
C ASP A 2 -2.78 11.68 7.97
N GLU A 3 -2.92 12.84 7.33
CA GLU A 3 -4.23 13.40 7.00
C GLU A 3 -5.04 12.50 6.06
N PHE A 4 -4.39 11.79 5.15
CA PHE A 4 -5.05 11.05 4.08
C PHE A 4 -5.00 9.53 4.22
N VAL A 5 -4.04 8.99 4.95
CA VAL A 5 -3.84 7.55 5.00
C VAL A 5 -3.64 7.04 6.41
N LEU A 6 -4.02 5.77 6.61
CA LEU A 6 -3.70 4.98 7.78
C LEU A 6 -2.75 3.87 7.35
N SER A 7 -1.81 3.53 8.20
CA SER A 7 -0.90 2.41 7.95
C SER A 7 -0.75 1.56 9.19
N PHE A 8 -0.56 0.26 8.99
CA PHE A 8 -0.37 -0.68 10.09
C PHE A 8 0.30 -1.95 9.56
N HIS A 9 0.96 -2.69 10.45
CA HIS A 9 1.57 -3.96 10.07
C HIS A 9 0.50 -5.03 9.89
N ASP A 10 0.70 -5.90 8.89
CA ASP A 10 -0.21 -7.02 8.68
C ASP A 10 -0.04 -8.02 9.83
N ILE A 11 -1.15 -8.56 10.31
CA ILE A 11 -1.13 -9.55 11.41
C ILE A 11 -0.63 -10.91 10.94
N ASN A 12 -0.65 -11.17 9.62
CA ASN A 12 -0.13 -12.39 9.03
C ASN A 12 0.91 -12.02 7.97
N PRO A 13 2.10 -11.54 8.39
CA PRO A 13 3.06 -10.99 7.44
C PRO A 13 3.61 -12.05 6.50
N GLN A 14 3.69 -11.70 5.21
CA GLN A 14 4.24 -12.55 4.15
C GLN A 14 5.74 -12.36 3.99
N LYS A 15 6.29 -11.26 4.51
CA LYS A 15 7.71 -10.92 4.46
C LYS A 15 8.09 -10.29 5.80
N LYS A 16 9.39 -10.06 6.02
CA LYS A 16 9.88 -9.46 7.27
C LYS A 16 9.13 -8.18 7.59
N ILE A 17 8.91 -7.35 6.57
CA ILE A 17 8.07 -6.17 6.71
C ILE A 17 6.91 -6.35 5.76
N HIS A 18 5.71 -6.31 6.30
CA HIS A 18 4.47 -6.39 5.53
C HIS A 18 3.52 -5.38 6.14
N ALA A 19 3.45 -4.21 5.54
CA ALA A 19 2.57 -3.14 6.01
C ALA A 19 1.39 -2.98 5.07
N LEU A 20 0.28 -2.52 5.62
CA LEU A 20 -0.92 -2.18 4.87
C LEU A 20 -1.11 -0.68 4.94
N ILE A 21 -1.49 -0.08 3.81
CA ILE A 21 -1.82 1.34 3.74
C ILE A 21 -3.20 1.46 3.14
N ILE A 22 -4.08 2.19 3.83
CA ILE A 22 -5.43 2.46 3.35
C ILE A 22 -5.69 3.96 3.34
N PRO A 23 -6.48 4.46 2.38
CA PRO A 23 -6.93 5.84 2.44
C PRO A 23 -7.96 6.00 3.57
N LYS A 24 -8.04 7.18 4.17
CA LYS A 24 -9.03 7.45 5.21
C LYS A 24 -10.44 7.53 4.65
N GLY A 25 -10.58 7.99 3.39
CA GLY A 25 -11.86 7.95 2.70
C GLY A 25 -12.25 6.52 2.37
N ARG A 26 -13.54 6.29 2.16
CA ARG A 26 -14.04 4.94 1.86
C ARG A 26 -14.06 4.71 0.37
N TYR A 27 -13.20 3.82 -0.09
CA TYR A 27 -13.12 3.42 -1.49
C TYR A 27 -12.96 1.91 -1.55
N ILE A 28 -13.64 1.29 -2.49
CA ILE A 28 -13.67 -0.17 -2.60
C ILE A 28 -12.34 -0.70 -3.16
N ASP A 29 -11.82 -0.05 -4.19
CA ASP A 29 -10.62 -0.49 -4.89
C ASP A 29 -9.95 0.70 -5.58
N LEU A 30 -8.86 0.41 -6.28
CA LEU A 30 -8.11 1.45 -6.98
C LEU A 30 -8.92 2.12 -8.08
N ASP A 31 -9.79 1.36 -8.78
CA ASP A 31 -10.64 1.94 -9.82
C ASP A 31 -11.61 2.95 -9.22
N ASP A 32 -12.28 2.57 -8.13
CA ASP A 32 -13.19 3.45 -7.41
C ASP A 32 -12.46 4.72 -6.97
N PHE A 33 -11.30 4.54 -6.35
CA PHE A 33 -10.50 5.63 -5.83
C PHE A 33 -10.05 6.59 -6.94
N SER A 34 -9.52 6.04 -8.03
CA SER A 34 -9.01 6.87 -9.12
C SER A 34 -10.11 7.66 -9.82
N GLN A 35 -11.34 7.13 -9.83
CA GLN A 35 -12.46 7.79 -10.47
C GLN A 35 -13.13 8.83 -9.56
N ASN A 36 -13.16 8.58 -8.27
CA ASN A 36 -14.03 9.33 -7.35
C ASN A 36 -13.32 10.14 -6.27
N ALA A 37 -12.06 9.85 -5.99
CA ALA A 37 -11.33 10.57 -4.96
C ALA A 37 -10.91 11.96 -5.45
N SER A 38 -10.72 12.87 -4.50
CA SER A 38 -10.22 14.20 -4.82
C SER A 38 -8.74 14.15 -5.21
N VAL A 39 -8.28 15.19 -5.90
CA VAL A 39 -6.87 15.30 -6.25
C VAL A 39 -5.99 15.23 -5.01
N ASN A 40 -6.40 15.90 -3.92
CA ASN A 40 -5.63 15.88 -2.69
C ASN A 40 -5.55 14.48 -2.08
N GLU A 41 -6.64 13.72 -2.15
CA GLU A 41 -6.63 12.33 -1.66
C GLU A 41 -5.70 11.46 -2.49
N ILE A 42 -5.72 11.62 -3.81
CA ILE A 42 -4.86 10.84 -4.71
C ILE A 42 -3.38 11.14 -4.43
N VAL A 43 -3.04 12.43 -4.36
CA VAL A 43 -1.68 12.85 -4.04
C VAL A 43 -1.29 12.35 -2.65
N GLY A 44 -2.19 12.46 -1.69
CA GLY A 44 -1.94 12.04 -0.31
C GLY A 44 -1.66 10.55 -0.20
N LEU A 45 -2.38 9.72 -0.95
CA LEU A 45 -2.13 8.28 -0.94
C LEU A 45 -0.73 7.95 -1.49
N ILE A 46 -0.39 8.51 -2.63
CA ILE A 46 0.91 8.22 -3.26
C ILE A 46 2.07 8.71 -2.39
N LYS A 47 1.98 9.94 -1.90
CA LYS A 47 3.03 10.46 -1.01
C LYS A 47 3.07 9.71 0.31
N GLY A 48 1.90 9.28 0.79
CA GLY A 48 1.80 8.53 2.03
C GLY A 48 2.52 7.19 1.97
N ILE A 49 2.47 6.51 0.82
CA ILE A 49 3.20 5.26 0.61
C ILE A 49 4.70 5.49 0.83
N ASN A 50 5.25 6.55 0.23
CA ASN A 50 6.67 6.86 0.38
C ASN A 50 7.03 7.22 1.84
N ILE A 51 6.16 8.00 2.50
CA ILE A 51 6.38 8.39 3.89
C ILE A 51 6.46 7.14 4.78
N VAL A 52 5.54 6.19 4.59
CA VAL A 52 5.54 4.96 5.37
C VAL A 52 6.79 4.13 5.07
N ALA A 53 7.16 4.01 3.79
CA ALA A 53 8.36 3.27 3.41
C ALA A 53 9.61 3.85 4.09
N LYS A 54 9.71 5.17 4.17
CA LYS A 54 10.83 5.82 4.85
C LYS A 54 10.82 5.56 6.35
N LYS A 55 9.65 5.62 6.97
CA LYS A 55 9.53 5.32 8.40
C LYS A 55 9.92 3.88 8.73
N LEU A 56 9.64 2.97 7.81
CA LEU A 56 9.99 1.56 7.98
C LEU A 56 11.44 1.26 7.59
N GLY A 57 12.15 2.23 7.03
CA GLY A 57 13.55 2.06 6.64
C GLY A 57 13.74 1.21 5.39
N ILE A 58 12.74 1.14 4.51
CA ILE A 58 12.79 0.28 3.33
C ILE A 58 12.79 1.04 2.01
N SER A 59 12.84 2.36 2.05
CA SER A 59 12.76 3.15 0.82
C SER A 59 13.99 2.95 -0.07
N ALA A 60 13.83 3.25 -1.36
CA ALA A 60 14.92 3.17 -2.32
C ALA A 60 16.04 4.15 -1.98
N ASP A 61 15.70 5.29 -1.38
CA ASP A 61 16.68 6.30 -0.97
C ASP A 61 17.67 5.76 0.05
N GLU A 62 17.25 4.73 0.79
CA GLU A 62 18.09 4.10 1.82
C GLU A 62 18.84 2.87 1.28
N GLY A 63 18.85 2.72 -0.04
CA GLY A 63 19.52 1.60 -0.68
C GLY A 63 18.81 0.28 -0.54
N LYS A 64 17.52 0.32 -0.17
CA LYS A 64 16.68 -0.88 0.03
C LYS A 64 15.71 -1.02 -1.13
N GLY A 65 14.49 -0.69 -0.91
CA GLY A 65 13.43 -0.88 -1.88
C GLY A 65 12.38 -1.82 -1.36
N TYR A 66 11.21 -1.77 -1.98
CA TYR A 66 10.07 -2.54 -1.51
C TYR A 66 9.12 -2.77 -2.67
N ARG A 67 8.19 -3.69 -2.47
CA ARG A 67 7.11 -3.91 -3.43
C ARG A 67 5.83 -3.31 -2.89
N ALA A 68 5.19 -2.49 -3.70
CA ALA A 68 3.88 -1.92 -3.38
C ALA A 68 2.88 -2.49 -4.36
N LEU A 69 1.79 -3.08 -3.86
CA LEU A 69 0.77 -3.62 -4.74
C LEU A 69 -0.61 -3.51 -4.10
N SER A 70 -1.63 -3.47 -4.95
CA SER A 70 -3.02 -3.53 -4.54
C SER A 70 -3.74 -4.51 -5.44
N ASN A 71 -4.62 -5.31 -4.85
CA ASN A 71 -5.45 -6.25 -5.58
C ASN A 71 -6.80 -5.60 -5.88
N ILE A 72 -7.27 -5.73 -7.11
CA ILE A 72 -8.49 -5.07 -7.57
C ILE A 72 -9.48 -6.11 -8.05
N SER A 73 -10.62 -6.17 -7.36
CA SER A 73 -11.78 -6.99 -7.73
C SER A 73 -11.45 -8.49 -7.82
N ASP A 74 -12.33 -9.24 -8.49
CA ASP A 74 -12.32 -10.71 -8.49
C ASP A 74 -11.05 -11.29 -9.11
N HIS A 75 -10.74 -10.91 -10.34
CA HIS A 75 -9.57 -11.46 -11.04
C HIS A 75 -8.25 -10.98 -10.41
N GLY A 76 -8.27 -9.87 -9.69
CA GLY A 76 -7.11 -9.37 -8.96
C GLY A 76 -6.94 -10.00 -7.59
N GLY A 77 -7.89 -10.84 -7.17
CA GLY A 77 -7.80 -11.51 -5.89
C GLY A 77 -8.12 -10.66 -4.68
N GLN A 78 -8.91 -9.60 -4.87
CA GLN A 78 -9.28 -8.75 -3.74
C GLN A 78 -10.27 -9.48 -2.83
N GLU A 79 -9.90 -9.64 -1.57
CA GLU A 79 -10.74 -10.36 -0.61
C GLU A 79 -11.56 -9.42 0.24
N VAL A 80 -11.03 -8.25 0.58
CA VAL A 80 -11.70 -7.25 1.42
C VAL A 80 -12.11 -6.07 0.54
N PRO A 81 -13.40 -5.66 0.53
CA PRO A 81 -13.87 -4.57 -0.32
C PRO A 81 -13.53 -3.18 0.23
N GLN A 82 -12.26 -2.99 0.51
CA GLN A 82 -11.69 -1.73 0.97
C GLN A 82 -10.34 -1.60 0.30
N LEU A 83 -10.11 -0.49 -0.41
CA LEU A 83 -8.83 -0.24 -1.06
C LEU A 83 -7.71 -0.30 -0.04
N HIS A 84 -6.70 -1.11 -0.33
CA HIS A 84 -5.50 -1.16 0.47
C HIS A 84 -4.31 -1.52 -0.39
N PHE A 85 -3.15 -0.98 -0.02
CA PHE A 85 -1.88 -1.34 -0.63
C PHE A 85 -1.09 -2.16 0.36
N HIS A 86 -0.44 -3.20 -0.16
CA HIS A 86 0.54 -3.96 0.60
C HIS A 86 1.92 -3.38 0.32
N LEU A 87 2.74 -3.21 1.36
CA LEU A 87 4.15 -2.92 1.21
C LEU A 87 4.94 -4.10 1.76
N PHE A 88 5.74 -4.72 0.91
CA PHE A 88 6.60 -5.83 1.30
C PHE A 88 8.05 -5.40 1.23
N GLY A 89 8.79 -5.60 2.31
CA GLY A 89 10.19 -5.19 2.36
C GLY A 89 10.95 -5.88 3.47
N GLY A 90 12.10 -5.30 3.81
CA GLY A 90 12.98 -5.85 4.84
C GLY A 90 13.82 -7.02 4.35
N GLU A 91 13.58 -7.49 3.15
CA GLU A 91 14.27 -8.59 2.49
C GLU A 91 13.90 -8.55 1.01
N LYS A 92 14.61 -9.35 0.20
CA LYS A 92 14.23 -9.47 -1.20
C LYS A 92 12.91 -10.21 -1.30
N VAL A 93 11.96 -9.66 -2.04
CA VAL A 93 10.60 -10.18 -2.07
C VAL A 93 10.38 -11.24 -3.16
N GLY A 94 11.36 -11.44 -4.03
CA GLY A 94 11.28 -12.50 -5.04
C GLY A 94 10.48 -12.10 -6.27
N LYS A 95 10.06 -13.11 -7.03
CA LYS A 95 9.32 -12.89 -8.27
C LYS A 95 7.90 -12.39 -7.98
N MET A 96 7.40 -11.56 -8.86
CA MET A 96 6.04 -11.03 -8.73
C MET A 96 4.99 -12.11 -8.90
N VAL A 97 5.20 -12.94 -9.90
CA VAL A 97 4.24 -14.01 -10.24
C VAL A 97 5.02 -15.30 -10.30
N SER A 98 4.52 -16.29 -9.62
CA SER A 98 5.12 -17.63 -9.59
C SER A 98 4.61 -18.50 -10.72
#